data_74ece9beff3166766715ee21c289c03e
#
_entry.id   74ece9beff3166766715ee21c289c03e
#
_cell.length_a   1.000
_cell.length_b   1.000
_cell.length_c   1.000
_cell.angle_alpha   90.00
_cell.angle_beta   90.00
_cell.angle_gamma   90.00
#
_symmetry.space_group_name_H-M   'P 1'
#
loop_
_entity.id
_entity.type
_entity.pdbx_description
1 polymer ?
#
loop_
_entity_poly.entity_id
_entity_poly.type
_entity_poly.pdbx_seq_one_letter_code
_entity_poly.pdbx_strand_id
1 'polypeptide(L)'
;MDRATPLDCAGAVHARVPKWHLDEVHLKIKGKRHWLWRAVDKHGVVLDILVQQRRDQHAAEAFLRRVLASAGSEPRVVITDKLASYPPALRRVLPNTEHRRHKGLNNRAEDSHQPTRQRERAMRRFKSPGQAQRFLGPFGVVGDHFRVGRYRNPAIARRQLLADRRRTWRAVVGLPPVA
;
A
#
# COMPACT_ATOMS: atom_id res chain seq x y z
N MET A 1 43.17 -32.68 11.61
CA MET A 1 42.00 -32.97 10.76
C MET A 1 40.78 -32.50 11.52
N ASP A 2 40.52 -31.20 11.50
CA ASP A 2 39.39 -30.59 12.18
C ASP A 2 38.29 -30.32 11.16
N ARG A 3 37.17 -31.03 11.34
CA ARG A 3 35.93 -30.79 10.56
C ARG A 3 35.23 -29.61 11.17
N ALA A 4 35.28 -28.49 10.48
CA ALA A 4 34.44 -27.34 10.74
C ALA A 4 32.97 -27.71 10.44
N THR A 5 32.14 -27.70 11.47
CA THR A 5 30.69 -27.82 11.39
C THR A 5 30.10 -26.53 10.77
N PRO A 6 29.21 -26.58 9.78
CA PRO A 6 28.54 -25.39 9.30
C PRO A 6 27.60 -24.86 10.37
N LEU A 7 27.75 -23.60 10.72
CA LEU A 7 26.83 -22.84 11.55
C LEU A 7 25.47 -22.74 10.83
N ASP A 8 24.50 -23.49 11.34
CA ASP A 8 23.08 -23.36 10.99
C ASP A 8 22.57 -21.98 11.44
N CYS A 9 22.67 -21.01 10.56
CA CYS A 9 21.93 -19.74 10.67
C CYS A 9 20.47 -19.92 10.21
N ALA A 10 19.77 -20.91 10.76
CA ALA A 10 18.33 -21.01 10.66
C ALA A 10 17.68 -20.10 11.72
N GLY A 11 17.89 -18.78 11.58
CA GLY A 11 17.00 -17.81 12.18
C GLY A 11 15.63 -18.00 11.57
N ALA A 12 14.72 -18.68 12.29
CA ALA A 12 13.32 -18.76 11.94
C ALA A 12 12.76 -17.35 11.89
N VAL A 13 12.84 -16.71 10.72
CA VAL A 13 12.04 -15.56 10.39
C VAL A 13 10.60 -16.07 10.50
N HIS A 14 9.93 -15.78 11.59
CA HIS A 14 8.50 -15.95 11.73
C HIS A 14 7.89 -15.19 10.53
N ALA A 15 7.57 -15.91 9.50
CA ALA A 15 6.92 -15.40 8.31
C ALA A 15 5.63 -14.74 8.79
N ARG A 16 5.71 -13.42 9.03
CA ARG A 16 4.60 -12.62 9.54
C ARG A 16 3.55 -12.64 8.46
N VAL A 17 2.53 -13.44 8.69
CA VAL A 17 1.43 -13.69 7.79
C VAL A 17 0.93 -12.39 7.17
N PRO A 18 0.97 -12.26 5.84
CA PRO A 18 0.58 -11.03 5.18
C PRO A 18 -0.89 -10.73 5.44
N LYS A 19 -1.15 -9.53 5.95
CA LYS A 19 -2.48 -8.96 6.14
C LYS A 19 -2.64 -7.79 5.21
N TRP A 20 -3.73 -7.75 4.45
CA TRP A 20 -4.07 -6.61 3.60
C TRP A 20 -5.27 -5.87 4.17
N HIS A 21 -5.24 -4.56 4.06
CA HIS A 21 -6.35 -3.67 4.35
C HIS A 21 -6.74 -2.99 3.05
N LEU A 22 -7.99 -3.13 2.65
CA LEU A 22 -8.50 -2.58 1.40
C LEU A 22 -9.54 -1.50 1.72
N ASP A 23 -9.47 -0.41 0.97
CA ASP A 23 -10.44 0.67 1.05
C ASP A 23 -10.58 1.37 -0.30
N GLU A 24 -11.71 2.03 -0.50
CA GLU A 24 -11.91 2.85 -1.69
C GLU A 24 -12.45 4.22 -1.33
N VAL A 25 -11.88 5.24 -1.93
CA VAL A 25 -12.33 6.61 -1.78
C VAL A 25 -12.80 7.21 -3.09
N HIS A 26 -13.77 8.07 -2.97
CA HIS A 26 -14.32 8.83 -4.07
C HIS A 26 -13.35 9.93 -4.54
N LEU A 27 -13.09 9.97 -5.86
CA LEU A 27 -12.40 11.05 -6.56
C LEU A 27 -13.35 11.71 -7.56
N LYS A 28 -13.32 13.05 -7.66
CA LYS A 28 -14.05 13.78 -8.67
C LYS A 28 -13.10 14.24 -9.79
N ILE A 29 -13.24 13.68 -11.00
CA ILE A 29 -12.39 13.98 -12.15
C ILE A 29 -13.27 14.52 -13.28
N LYS A 30 -13.05 15.78 -13.69
CA LYS A 30 -13.87 16.47 -14.70
C LYS A 30 -15.39 16.37 -14.41
N GLY A 31 -15.79 16.56 -13.17
CA GLY A 31 -17.19 16.48 -12.77
C GLY A 31 -17.75 15.06 -12.58
N LYS A 32 -17.09 14.03 -13.11
CA LYS A 32 -17.50 12.62 -13.01
C LYS A 32 -16.91 11.94 -11.77
N ARG A 33 -17.70 11.04 -11.17
CA ARG A 33 -17.29 10.24 -10.02
C ARG A 33 -16.36 9.11 -10.48
N HIS A 34 -15.23 8.93 -9.76
CA HIS A 34 -14.29 7.83 -9.87
C HIS A 34 -13.99 7.31 -8.48
N TRP A 35 -13.43 6.12 -8.40
CA TRP A 35 -13.04 5.46 -7.17
C TRP A 35 -11.54 5.17 -7.19
N LEU A 36 -10.86 5.58 -6.14
CA LEU A 36 -9.48 5.17 -5.88
C LEU A 36 -9.53 3.98 -4.92
N TRP A 37 -9.30 2.81 -5.46
CA TRP A 37 -9.09 1.60 -4.71
C TRP A 37 -7.65 1.58 -4.20
N ARG A 38 -7.45 1.19 -2.96
CA ARG A 38 -6.13 1.13 -2.34
C ARG A 38 -6.01 -0.08 -1.45
N ALA A 39 -4.86 -0.78 -1.54
CA ALA A 39 -4.46 -1.83 -0.63
C ALA A 39 -3.21 -1.41 0.14
N VAL A 40 -3.22 -1.66 1.43
CA VAL A 40 -2.06 -1.46 2.30
C VAL A 40 -1.80 -2.72 3.12
N ASP A 41 -0.54 -2.91 3.50
CA ASP A 41 -0.17 -3.98 4.40
C ASP A 41 -0.51 -3.65 5.88
N LYS A 42 -0.16 -4.57 6.79
CA LYS A 42 -0.34 -4.38 8.24
C LYS A 42 0.44 -3.19 8.83
N HIS A 43 1.41 -2.65 8.11
CA HIS A 43 2.20 -1.48 8.51
C HIS A 43 1.69 -0.18 7.88
N GLY A 44 0.71 -0.27 6.99
CA GLY A 44 0.16 0.86 6.25
C GLY A 44 0.96 1.20 4.99
N VAL A 45 1.90 0.33 4.58
CA VAL A 45 2.65 0.48 3.33
C VAL A 45 1.72 0.16 2.16
N VAL A 46 1.71 1.03 1.15
CA VAL A 46 0.87 0.86 -0.04
C VAL A 46 1.37 -0.32 -0.87
N LEU A 47 0.51 -1.31 -1.07
CA LEU A 47 0.75 -2.46 -1.95
C LEU A 47 0.45 -2.12 -3.40
N ASP A 48 -0.73 -1.58 -3.65
CA ASP A 48 -1.11 -1.08 -4.97
C ASP A 48 -2.32 -0.13 -4.88
N ILE A 49 -2.57 0.58 -5.99
CA ILE A 49 -3.75 1.44 -6.17
C ILE A 49 -4.36 1.26 -7.56
N LEU A 50 -5.67 1.49 -7.66
CA LEU A 50 -6.37 1.48 -8.94
C LEU A 50 -7.45 2.55 -8.97
N VAL A 51 -7.43 3.40 -10.01
CA VAL A 51 -8.46 4.40 -10.27
C VAL A 51 -9.45 3.85 -11.28
N GLN A 52 -10.71 3.70 -10.88
CA GLN A 52 -11.78 3.18 -11.71
C GLN A 52 -13.05 4.03 -11.62
N GLN A 53 -13.88 3.97 -12.65
CA GLN A 53 -15.18 4.62 -12.64
C GLN A 53 -16.23 3.77 -11.90
N ARG A 54 -16.10 2.46 -11.93
CA ARG A 54 -17.04 1.51 -11.31
C ARG A 54 -16.64 1.16 -9.89
N ARG A 55 -17.65 0.83 -9.07
CA ARG A 55 -17.52 0.31 -7.69
C ARG A 55 -18.34 -0.96 -7.55
N ASP A 56 -18.14 -1.88 -8.47
CA ASP A 56 -18.83 -3.16 -8.54
C ASP A 56 -17.89 -4.34 -8.27
N GLN A 57 -18.44 -5.56 -8.35
CA GLN A 57 -17.66 -6.78 -8.14
C GLN A 57 -16.51 -6.92 -9.15
N HIS A 58 -16.74 -6.60 -10.43
CA HIS A 58 -15.70 -6.71 -11.47
C HIS A 58 -14.54 -5.74 -11.21
N ALA A 59 -14.87 -4.52 -10.74
CA ALA A 59 -13.87 -3.55 -10.34
C ALA A 59 -13.05 -4.06 -9.14
N ALA A 60 -13.69 -4.68 -8.15
CA ALA A 60 -13.01 -5.30 -7.01
C ALA A 60 -12.13 -6.48 -7.42
N GLU A 61 -12.60 -7.35 -8.32
CA GLU A 61 -11.80 -8.47 -8.85
C GLU A 61 -10.56 -7.98 -9.61
N ALA A 62 -10.73 -7.00 -10.50
CA ALA A 62 -9.60 -6.41 -11.24
C ALA A 62 -8.57 -5.80 -10.29
N PHE A 63 -9.02 -5.11 -9.25
CA PHE A 63 -8.14 -4.55 -8.23
C PHE A 63 -7.40 -5.65 -7.44
N LEU A 64 -8.10 -6.69 -6.95
CA LEU A 64 -7.50 -7.78 -6.20
C LEU A 64 -6.43 -8.53 -6.99
N ARG A 65 -6.68 -8.83 -8.27
CA ARG A 65 -5.68 -9.47 -9.17
C ARG A 65 -4.43 -8.60 -9.32
N ARG A 66 -4.63 -7.30 -9.43
CA ARG A 66 -3.54 -6.34 -9.54
C ARG A 66 -2.71 -6.29 -8.24
N VAL A 67 -3.36 -6.23 -7.07
CA VAL A 67 -2.68 -6.26 -5.77
C VAL A 67 -1.91 -7.57 -5.59
N LEU A 68 -2.50 -8.70 -5.97
CA LEU A 68 -1.85 -10.01 -5.89
C LEU A 68 -0.58 -10.06 -6.75
N ALA A 69 -0.64 -9.54 -7.97
CA ALA A 69 0.52 -9.45 -8.87
C ALA A 69 1.62 -8.55 -8.30
N SER A 70 1.26 -7.42 -7.67
CA SER A 70 2.22 -6.51 -7.05
C SER A 70 2.83 -7.06 -5.77
N ALA A 71 2.05 -7.75 -4.95
CA ALA A 71 2.49 -8.29 -3.66
C ALA A 71 3.31 -9.59 -3.79
N GLY A 72 3.15 -10.33 -4.89
CA GLY A 72 3.86 -11.59 -5.17
C GLY A 72 3.47 -12.77 -4.27
N SER A 73 2.54 -12.60 -3.32
CA SER A 73 2.06 -13.65 -2.42
C SER A 73 0.64 -13.38 -1.95
N GLU A 74 -0.11 -14.44 -1.68
CA GLU A 74 -1.46 -14.33 -1.14
C GLU A 74 -1.47 -13.91 0.33
N PRO A 75 -2.42 -13.06 0.74
CA PRO A 75 -2.59 -12.72 2.14
C PRO A 75 -3.33 -13.84 2.88
N ARG A 76 -3.02 -14.06 4.14
CA ARG A 76 -3.85 -14.91 5.00
C ARG A 76 -5.16 -14.23 5.37
N VAL A 77 -5.14 -12.91 5.55
CA VAL A 77 -6.30 -12.13 5.99
C VAL A 77 -6.44 -10.89 5.13
N VAL A 78 -7.63 -10.65 4.61
CA VAL A 78 -8.02 -9.40 3.99
C VAL A 78 -9.06 -8.71 4.87
N ILE A 79 -8.82 -7.46 5.22
CA ILE A 79 -9.71 -6.61 5.99
C ILE A 79 -10.29 -5.55 5.06
N THR A 80 -11.61 -5.42 5.03
CA THR A 80 -12.32 -4.42 4.25
C THR A 80 -13.37 -3.71 5.09
N ASP A 81 -13.91 -2.63 4.55
CA ASP A 81 -15.18 -2.09 5.01
C ASP A 81 -16.35 -3.04 4.69
N LYS A 82 -17.58 -2.54 4.78
CA LYS A 82 -18.80 -3.32 4.52
C LYS A 82 -19.24 -3.34 3.06
N LEU A 83 -18.41 -2.89 2.10
CA LEU A 83 -18.77 -2.87 0.68
C LEU A 83 -19.15 -4.27 0.17
N ALA A 84 -20.33 -4.37 -0.46
CA ALA A 84 -20.91 -5.64 -0.90
C ALA A 84 -20.13 -6.30 -2.06
N SER A 85 -19.33 -5.56 -2.81
CA SER A 85 -18.52 -6.08 -3.92
C SER A 85 -17.32 -6.93 -3.47
N TYR A 86 -16.80 -6.73 -2.25
CA TYR A 86 -15.61 -7.46 -1.79
C TYR A 86 -15.85 -8.97 -1.56
N PRO A 87 -16.93 -9.42 -0.88
CA PRO A 87 -17.09 -10.85 -0.62
C PRO A 87 -17.12 -11.73 -1.87
N PRO A 88 -17.89 -11.43 -2.93
CA PRO A 88 -17.89 -12.25 -4.13
C PRO A 88 -16.56 -12.15 -4.89
N ALA A 89 -15.92 -10.98 -4.92
CA ALA A 89 -14.63 -10.80 -5.58
C ALA A 89 -13.52 -11.60 -4.88
N LEU A 90 -13.48 -11.58 -3.54
CA LEU A 90 -12.51 -12.33 -2.75
C LEU A 90 -12.67 -13.83 -2.93
N ARG A 91 -13.90 -14.36 -2.91
CA ARG A 91 -14.13 -15.80 -3.17
C ARG A 91 -13.60 -16.25 -4.53
N ARG A 92 -13.62 -15.36 -5.55
CA ARG A 92 -13.10 -15.69 -6.88
C ARG A 92 -11.60 -15.58 -7.02
N VAL A 93 -10.99 -14.56 -6.39
CA VAL A 93 -9.57 -14.21 -6.62
C VAL A 93 -8.67 -14.78 -5.54
N LEU A 94 -9.14 -14.87 -4.30
CA LEU A 94 -8.40 -15.31 -3.12
C LEU A 94 -9.26 -16.26 -2.26
N PRO A 95 -9.62 -17.44 -2.77
CA PRO A 95 -10.56 -18.36 -2.12
C PRO A 95 -10.08 -18.87 -0.75
N ASN A 96 -8.78 -18.96 -0.54
CA ASN A 96 -8.17 -19.47 0.70
C ASN A 96 -7.88 -18.36 1.74
N THR A 97 -8.27 -17.12 1.46
CA THR A 97 -8.00 -15.97 2.32
C THR A 97 -9.16 -15.71 3.27
N GLU A 98 -8.86 -15.54 4.55
CA GLU A 98 -9.85 -15.11 5.55
C GLU A 98 -10.29 -13.67 5.29
N HIS A 99 -11.60 -13.45 5.09
CA HIS A 99 -12.16 -12.13 4.88
C HIS A 99 -12.80 -11.59 6.15
N ARG A 100 -12.30 -10.46 6.65
CA ARG A 100 -12.84 -9.74 7.81
C ARG A 100 -13.49 -8.43 7.38
N ARG A 101 -14.81 -8.36 7.51
CA ARG A 101 -15.61 -7.15 7.20
C ARG A 101 -15.85 -6.36 8.48
N HIS A 102 -15.01 -5.39 8.77
CA HIS A 102 -15.15 -4.60 9.99
C HIS A 102 -14.62 -3.18 9.80
N LYS A 103 -15.51 -2.18 9.92
CA LYS A 103 -15.14 -0.77 9.72
C LYS A 103 -14.00 -0.34 10.64
N GLY A 104 -14.11 -0.61 11.96
CA GLY A 104 -13.08 -0.21 12.94
C GLY A 104 -11.72 -0.89 12.80
N LEU A 105 -11.64 -2.04 12.09
CA LEU A 105 -10.35 -2.70 11.81
C LEU A 105 -9.67 -2.15 10.55
N ASN A 106 -10.38 -1.33 9.76
CA ASN A 106 -9.89 -0.83 8.47
C ASN A 106 -9.28 0.58 8.54
N ASN A 107 -9.13 1.16 9.74
CA ASN A 107 -8.59 2.52 9.94
C ASN A 107 -7.25 2.75 9.23
N ARG A 108 -6.42 1.69 9.07
CA ARG A 108 -5.13 1.79 8.35
C ARG A 108 -5.29 2.14 6.87
N ALA A 109 -6.28 1.54 6.22
CA ALA A 109 -6.58 1.88 4.84
C ALA A 109 -7.20 3.30 4.76
N GLU A 110 -8.13 3.64 5.67
CA GLU A 110 -8.71 4.98 5.75
C GLU A 110 -7.64 6.06 5.97
N ASP A 111 -6.73 5.88 6.91
CA ASP A 111 -5.64 6.82 7.20
C ASP A 111 -4.68 6.97 6.00
N SER A 112 -4.47 5.91 5.24
CA SER A 112 -3.59 5.93 4.05
C SER A 112 -4.11 6.86 2.94
N HIS A 113 -5.40 7.18 2.94
CA HIS A 113 -6.02 8.10 1.97
C HIS A 113 -5.85 9.59 2.32
N GLN A 114 -5.54 9.94 3.57
CA GLN A 114 -5.44 11.35 3.98
C GLN A 114 -4.40 12.15 3.18
N PRO A 115 -3.15 11.67 2.98
CA PRO A 115 -2.16 12.38 2.18
C PRO A 115 -2.62 12.58 0.73
N THR A 116 -3.32 11.58 0.17
CA THR A 116 -3.88 11.66 -1.19
C THR A 116 -4.93 12.77 -1.30
N ARG A 117 -5.84 12.86 -0.34
CA ARG A 117 -6.88 13.92 -0.32
C ARG A 117 -6.28 15.32 -0.18
N GLN A 118 -5.26 15.47 0.67
CA GLN A 118 -4.55 16.75 0.81
C GLN A 118 -3.88 17.16 -0.50
N ARG A 119 -3.21 16.22 -1.17
CA ARG A 119 -2.51 16.47 -2.42
C ARG A 119 -3.48 16.75 -3.57
N GLU A 120 -4.59 16.04 -3.67
CA GLU A 120 -5.64 16.28 -4.65
C GLU A 120 -6.17 17.72 -4.56
N ARG A 121 -6.41 18.22 -3.34
CA ARG A 121 -6.84 19.61 -3.11
C ARG A 121 -5.77 20.61 -3.54
N ALA A 122 -4.52 20.37 -3.17
CA ALA A 122 -3.39 21.24 -3.53
C ALA A 122 -3.17 21.32 -5.05
N MET A 123 -3.39 20.23 -5.77
CA MET A 123 -3.28 20.14 -7.23
C MET A 123 -4.52 20.64 -7.99
N ARG A 124 -5.53 21.19 -7.29
CA ARG A 124 -6.81 21.61 -7.88
C ARG A 124 -7.49 20.53 -8.70
N ARG A 125 -7.44 19.27 -8.24
CA ARG A 125 -8.03 18.06 -8.81
C ARG A 125 -7.28 17.49 -10.01
N PHE A 126 -7.63 16.25 -10.38
CA PHE A 126 -7.06 15.57 -11.54
C PHE A 126 -7.83 15.91 -12.82
N LYS A 127 -7.10 16.01 -13.94
CA LYS A 127 -7.67 16.29 -15.26
C LYS A 127 -8.17 15.03 -15.99
N SER A 128 -7.66 13.83 -15.62
CA SER A 128 -8.11 12.55 -16.18
C SER A 128 -7.85 11.38 -15.22
N PRO A 129 -8.56 10.24 -15.38
CA PRO A 129 -8.28 9.02 -14.59
C PRO A 129 -6.86 8.51 -14.79
N GLY A 130 -6.34 8.56 -16.03
CA GLY A 130 -4.96 8.16 -16.32
C GLY A 130 -3.92 9.06 -15.65
N GLN A 131 -4.16 10.36 -15.56
CA GLN A 131 -3.29 11.27 -14.79
C GLN A 131 -3.35 10.92 -13.29
N ALA A 132 -4.54 10.68 -12.75
CA ALA A 132 -4.71 10.29 -11.35
C ALA A 132 -3.95 8.98 -11.06
N GLN A 133 -4.09 7.96 -11.91
CA GLN A 133 -3.41 6.68 -11.77
C GLN A 133 -1.89 6.83 -11.79
N ARG A 134 -1.35 7.53 -12.80
CA ARG A 134 0.12 7.75 -12.95
C ARG A 134 0.71 8.54 -11.80
N PHE A 135 -0.04 9.49 -11.24
CA PHE A 135 0.44 10.30 -10.13
C PHE A 135 0.33 9.54 -8.79
N LEU A 136 -0.82 8.92 -8.51
CA LEU A 136 -1.10 8.32 -7.21
C LEU A 136 -0.34 7.00 -7.00
N GLY A 137 0.01 6.29 -8.07
CA GLY A 137 0.81 5.06 -7.99
C GLY A 137 2.14 5.31 -7.26
N PRO A 138 3.06 6.07 -7.83
CA PRO A 138 4.34 6.36 -7.18
C PRO A 138 4.19 7.24 -5.92
N PHE A 139 3.17 8.12 -5.84
CA PHE A 139 3.00 9.03 -4.70
C PHE A 139 2.89 8.30 -3.36
N GLY A 140 2.14 7.19 -3.32
CA GLY A 140 2.02 6.35 -2.12
C GLY A 140 3.36 5.74 -1.73
N VAL A 141 4.03 5.11 -2.68
CA VAL A 141 5.32 4.43 -2.48
C VAL A 141 6.41 5.40 -2.02
N VAL A 142 6.52 6.56 -2.68
CA VAL A 142 7.46 7.62 -2.29
C VAL A 142 7.13 8.16 -0.91
N GLY A 143 5.85 8.40 -0.63
CA GLY A 143 5.39 8.84 0.69
C GLY A 143 5.76 7.87 1.80
N ASP A 144 5.60 6.57 1.57
CA ASP A 144 5.95 5.52 2.52
C ASP A 144 7.47 5.38 2.69
N HIS A 145 8.24 5.55 1.61
CA HIS A 145 9.70 5.57 1.69
C HIS A 145 10.21 6.67 2.63
N PHE A 146 9.60 7.85 2.64
CA PHE A 146 10.02 8.96 3.51
C PHE A 146 9.25 9.03 4.84
N ARG A 147 8.26 8.17 5.07
CA ARG A 147 7.50 8.10 6.33
C ARG A 147 8.28 7.35 7.40
N VAL A 148 9.05 8.08 8.20
CA VAL A 148 9.69 7.53 9.40
C VAL A 148 8.76 7.72 10.58
N GLY A 149 8.44 6.64 11.29
CA GLY A 149 7.51 6.66 12.44
C GLY A 149 7.90 7.68 13.49
N ARG A 150 7.07 8.73 13.64
CA ARG A 150 7.36 9.88 14.48
C ARG A 150 7.40 9.53 15.97
N TYR A 151 6.61 8.54 16.38
CA TYR A 151 6.43 8.17 17.78
C TYR A 151 7.19 6.91 18.21
N ARG A 152 7.87 6.24 17.28
CA ARG A 152 8.55 4.96 17.53
C ARG A 152 10.07 5.08 17.62
N ASN A 153 10.62 6.22 17.23
CA ASN A 153 12.06 6.42 17.16
C ASN A 153 12.45 7.73 17.84
N PRO A 154 13.53 7.76 18.63
CA PRO A 154 14.15 8.99 19.13
C PRO A 154 14.46 9.95 17.97
N ALA A 155 14.53 11.25 18.26
CA ALA A 155 14.76 12.27 17.22
C ALA A 155 16.06 12.06 16.42
N ILE A 156 17.11 11.57 17.10
CA ILE A 156 18.42 11.27 16.46
C ILE A 156 18.27 10.10 15.49
N ALA A 157 17.71 8.98 15.94
CA ALA A 157 17.49 7.81 15.10
C ALA A 157 16.59 8.12 13.89
N ARG A 158 15.56 8.96 14.07
CA ARG A 158 14.70 9.41 12.97
C ARG A 158 15.47 10.24 11.94
N ARG A 159 16.36 11.14 12.37
CA ARG A 159 17.18 11.93 11.45
C ARG A 159 18.13 11.03 10.65
N GLN A 160 18.76 10.06 11.30
CA GLN A 160 19.64 9.08 10.64
C GLN A 160 18.88 8.27 9.59
N LEU A 161 17.73 7.69 9.96
CA LEU A 161 16.87 6.94 9.03
C LEU A 161 16.41 7.78 7.82
N LEU A 162 16.09 9.05 8.04
CA LEU A 162 15.74 9.96 6.94
C LEU A 162 16.95 10.26 6.04
N ALA A 163 18.13 10.43 6.61
CA ALA A 163 19.36 10.63 5.84
C ALA A 163 19.67 9.40 4.98
N ASP A 164 19.57 8.19 5.56
CA ASP A 164 19.76 6.93 4.83
C ASP A 164 18.77 6.78 3.67
N ARG A 165 17.49 7.03 3.92
CA ARG A 165 16.45 6.98 2.90
C ARG A 165 16.66 8.00 1.78
N ARG A 166 17.15 9.19 2.11
CA ARG A 166 17.54 10.19 1.11
C ARG A 166 18.72 9.71 0.27
N ARG A 167 19.73 9.09 0.87
CA ARG A 167 20.87 8.51 0.14
C ARG A 167 20.39 7.42 -0.83
N THR A 168 19.59 6.48 -0.35
CA THR A 168 19.00 5.42 -1.18
C THR A 168 18.17 6.01 -2.32
N TRP A 169 17.32 7.00 -2.03
CA TRP A 169 16.50 7.65 -3.05
C TRP A 169 17.35 8.33 -4.11
N ARG A 170 18.40 9.07 -3.70
CA ARG A 170 19.32 9.75 -4.64
C ARG A 170 19.99 8.74 -5.56
N ALA A 171 20.44 7.60 -5.05
CA ALA A 171 21.01 6.54 -5.86
C ALA A 171 20.00 5.97 -6.89
N VAL A 172 18.76 5.74 -6.47
CA VAL A 172 17.68 5.25 -7.36
C VAL A 172 17.36 6.23 -8.49
N VAL A 173 17.37 7.54 -8.21
CA VAL A 173 17.05 8.56 -9.22
C VAL A 173 18.29 9.11 -9.95
N GLY A 174 19.47 8.52 -9.74
CA GLY A 174 20.71 8.91 -10.43
C GLY A 174 21.28 10.27 -10.02
N LEU A 175 20.95 10.76 -8.82
CA LEU A 175 21.51 12.02 -8.30
C LEU A 175 22.82 11.76 -7.55
N PRO A 176 23.82 12.68 -7.65
CA PRO A 176 25.08 12.52 -6.94
C PRO A 176 24.89 12.53 -5.41
N PRO A 177 25.79 11.90 -4.63
CA PRO A 177 25.75 11.94 -3.17
C PRO A 177 25.78 13.42 -2.71
N VAL A 178 25.19 13.67 -1.53
CA VAL A 178 25.36 15.00 -0.88
C VAL A 178 26.72 14.97 -0.19
N ALA A 179 27.52 15.96 -0.46
CA ALA A 179 28.77 16.18 0.25
C ALA A 179 28.51 16.43 1.75
#